data_4ed38016f0db88eae2c4091f5c1eb0eb
#
_entry.id   4ed38016f0db88eae2c4091f5c1eb0eb
#
_cell.length_a   1.000
_cell.length_b   1.000
_cell.length_c   1.000
_cell.angle_alpha   90.00
_cell.angle_beta   90.00
_cell.angle_gamma   90.00
#
_symmetry.space_group_name_H-M   'P 1'
#
loop_
_entity.id
_entity.type
_entity.pdbx_description
1 polymer ?
#
loop_
_entity_poly.entity_id
_entity_poly.type
_entity_poly.pdbx_seq_one_letter_code
_entity_poly.pdbx_strand_id
1 'polypeptide(L)'
;MDNIIRFIDEKGNLLPLEEVQKSVEAVYEDFSREQCGCEKYDNPLVESTSILSSLTNPDNSIDIEEVTNKLAFLDRTLYLTDVIQPESAISYADMIKFWNIVDDIDEIPVEEREPIKIYIDSPGGDLDATFSIIDAIALSKTPVWTVTIGRGFSGAFFIGIAGHKRFGFPHSTYLFHEGCAENGGDAHKFIQGVKFYETRLEMLKEHTLKHTKITEEKYKKHKKDDLWMTAEDAIKYGVIDEILTEIL
;
A
#
# COMPACT_ATOMS: atom_id res chain seq x y z
N MET A 1 17.95 -0.27 17.27
CA MET A 1 18.34 -1.67 17.57
C MET A 1 18.21 -2.39 16.25
N ASP A 2 19.33 -2.82 15.71
CA ASP A 2 19.35 -3.47 14.39
C ASP A 2 18.60 -4.79 14.46
N ASN A 3 17.55 -4.93 13.68
CA ASN A 3 16.74 -6.15 13.56
C ASN A 3 17.50 -7.23 12.76
N ILE A 4 18.65 -7.68 13.28
CA ILE A 4 19.49 -8.69 12.63
C ILE A 4 19.16 -10.06 13.22
N ILE A 5 18.68 -10.99 12.40
CA ILE A 5 18.58 -12.41 12.79
C ILE A 5 19.90 -13.10 12.44
N ARG A 6 20.39 -13.89 13.39
CA ARG A 6 21.56 -14.77 13.19
C ARG A 6 21.14 -16.20 13.43
N PHE A 7 21.39 -17.05 12.46
CA PHE A 7 21.18 -18.48 12.59
C PHE A 7 22.39 -19.10 13.30
N ILE A 8 22.17 -19.66 14.49
CA ILE A 8 23.23 -20.24 15.31
C ILE A 8 22.88 -21.70 15.67
N ASP A 9 23.92 -22.55 15.79
CA ASP A 9 23.77 -23.89 16.31
C ASP A 9 23.54 -23.93 17.84
N GLU A 10 23.29 -25.10 18.40
CA GLU A 10 23.09 -25.29 19.85
C GLU A 10 24.27 -24.83 20.71
N LYS A 11 25.42 -24.57 20.13
CA LYS A 11 26.65 -24.10 20.79
C LYS A 11 26.87 -22.61 20.60
N GLY A 12 25.99 -21.91 19.87
CA GLY A 12 26.07 -20.50 19.62
C GLY A 12 26.98 -20.10 18.44
N ASN A 13 27.41 -21.06 17.60
CA ASN A 13 28.18 -20.75 16.40
C ASN A 13 27.23 -20.44 15.24
N LEU A 14 27.66 -19.52 14.34
CA LEU A 14 26.92 -19.24 13.13
C LEU A 14 26.79 -20.49 12.25
N LEU A 15 25.56 -20.80 11.82
CA LEU A 15 25.32 -21.91 10.88
C LEU A 15 25.88 -21.54 9.49
N PRO A 16 26.45 -22.51 8.79
CA PRO A 16 26.80 -22.33 7.38
C PRO A 16 25.56 -22.00 6.53
N LEU A 17 25.70 -21.14 5.53
CA LEU A 17 24.59 -20.73 4.68
C LEU A 17 23.83 -21.92 4.05
N GLU A 18 24.56 -22.98 3.66
CA GLU A 18 23.96 -24.20 3.12
C GLU A 18 23.04 -24.94 4.11
N GLU A 19 23.34 -24.90 5.40
CA GLU A 19 22.48 -25.50 6.44
C GLU A 19 21.24 -24.64 6.72
N VAL A 20 21.38 -23.32 6.68
CA VAL A 20 20.26 -22.38 6.80
C VAL A 20 19.32 -22.57 5.61
N GLN A 21 19.84 -22.67 4.40
CA GLN A 21 19.07 -22.91 3.18
C GLN A 21 18.29 -24.22 3.25
N LYS A 22 18.95 -25.33 3.63
CA LYS A 22 18.27 -26.64 3.81
C LYS A 22 17.17 -26.62 4.85
N SER A 23 17.37 -25.88 5.93
CA SER A 23 16.35 -25.76 6.99
C SER A 23 15.12 -24.97 6.51
N VAL A 24 15.34 -23.91 5.72
CA VAL A 24 14.25 -23.11 5.12
C VAL A 24 13.52 -23.93 4.06
N GLU A 25 14.25 -24.68 3.21
CA GLU A 25 13.68 -25.59 2.21
C GLU A 25 12.81 -26.66 2.85
N ALA A 26 13.28 -27.30 3.96
CA ALA A 26 12.54 -28.33 4.67
C ALA A 26 11.23 -27.81 5.26
N VAL A 27 11.25 -26.60 5.86
CA VAL A 27 10.04 -25.95 6.40
C VAL A 27 9.04 -25.62 5.29
N TYR A 28 9.53 -25.19 4.14
CA TYR A 28 8.67 -24.86 2.99
C TYR A 28 8.07 -26.12 2.34
N GLU A 29 8.86 -27.20 2.22
CA GLU A 29 8.36 -28.49 1.70
C GLU A 29 7.28 -29.10 2.60
N ASP A 30 7.42 -29.02 3.92
CA ASP A 30 6.39 -29.47 4.87
C ASP A 30 5.12 -28.61 4.75
N PHE A 31 5.27 -27.29 4.66
CA PHE A 31 4.14 -26.37 4.50
C PHE A 31 3.39 -26.58 3.17
N SER A 32 4.12 -26.77 2.06
CA SER A 32 3.52 -27.01 0.75
C SER A 32 2.85 -28.37 0.62
N ARG A 33 3.34 -29.43 1.31
CA ARG A 33 2.71 -30.75 1.34
C ARG A 33 1.39 -30.77 2.10
N GLU A 34 1.26 -29.97 3.16
CA GLU A 34 0.04 -29.92 3.97
C GLU A 34 -1.09 -29.14 3.30
N GLN A 35 -0.79 -28.15 2.43
CA GLN A 35 -1.80 -27.26 1.86
C GLN A 35 -2.16 -27.51 0.39
N CYS A 36 -1.32 -28.11 -0.42
CA CYS A 36 -1.57 -28.32 -1.85
C CYS A 36 -1.25 -29.75 -2.28
N GLY A 37 -2.27 -30.56 -2.56
CA GLY A 37 -2.14 -31.83 -3.28
C GLY A 37 -1.78 -31.69 -4.77
N CYS A 38 -1.00 -30.71 -5.18
CA CYS A 38 -0.64 -30.41 -6.57
C CYS A 38 0.79 -30.85 -6.86
N GLU A 39 0.93 -31.94 -7.63
CA GLU A 39 2.17 -32.26 -8.36
C GLU A 39 2.31 -31.30 -9.57
N LYS A 40 3.31 -30.47 -9.55
CA LYS A 40 3.84 -29.54 -10.56
C LYS A 40 3.55 -28.06 -10.34
N TYR A 41 4.46 -27.45 -9.63
CA TYR A 41 4.85 -26.06 -9.92
C TYR A 41 6.36 -26.05 -10.22
N ASP A 42 6.78 -25.35 -11.27
CA ASP A 42 8.17 -24.98 -11.50
C ASP A 42 8.67 -24.30 -10.23
N ASN A 43 9.72 -24.83 -9.66
CA ASN A 43 10.14 -24.67 -8.28
C ASN A 43 10.44 -23.18 -7.93
N PRO A 44 9.54 -22.43 -7.29
CA PRO A 44 9.81 -21.05 -6.87
C PRO A 44 10.93 -20.97 -5.81
N LEU A 45 11.36 -22.11 -5.26
CA LEU A 45 12.48 -22.21 -4.32
C LEU A 45 13.85 -21.91 -4.96
N VAL A 46 14.04 -22.13 -6.24
CA VAL A 46 15.32 -21.78 -6.91
C VAL A 46 15.47 -20.27 -6.96
N GLU A 47 14.38 -19.53 -7.14
CA GLU A 47 14.39 -18.07 -7.06
C GLU A 47 14.51 -17.58 -5.62
N SER A 48 13.79 -18.20 -4.66
CA SER A 48 13.85 -17.81 -3.25
C SER A 48 15.20 -18.12 -2.59
N THR A 49 15.87 -19.21 -2.97
CA THR A 49 17.24 -19.50 -2.49
C THR A 49 18.28 -18.54 -3.07
N SER A 50 18.10 -18.08 -4.32
CA SER A 50 18.94 -17.05 -4.90
C SER A 50 18.73 -15.69 -4.23
N ILE A 51 17.49 -15.39 -3.85
CA ILE A 51 17.13 -14.19 -3.08
C ILE A 51 17.73 -14.27 -1.68
N LEU A 52 17.54 -15.36 -0.94
CA LEU A 52 18.11 -15.55 0.39
C LEU A 52 19.65 -15.47 0.37
N SER A 53 20.31 -16.03 -0.62
CA SER A 53 21.76 -15.92 -0.77
C SER A 53 22.24 -14.50 -1.07
N SER A 54 21.42 -13.69 -1.74
CA SER A 54 21.72 -12.27 -1.99
C SER A 54 21.43 -11.36 -0.79
N LEU A 55 20.74 -11.89 0.23
CA LEU A 55 20.31 -11.14 1.43
C LEU A 55 21.20 -11.41 2.66
N THR A 56 22.09 -12.41 2.58
CA THR A 56 23.03 -12.67 3.67
C THR A 56 24.25 -11.78 3.57
N ASN A 57 24.56 -11.09 4.64
CA ASN A 57 25.79 -10.36 4.80
C ASN A 57 27.01 -11.32 4.85
N PRO A 58 28.26 -10.85 4.63
CA PRO A 58 29.47 -11.71 4.68
C PRO A 58 29.66 -12.45 5.99
N ASP A 59 29.00 -12.05 7.07
CA ASP A 59 29.04 -12.68 8.40
C ASP A 59 27.82 -13.62 8.65
N ASN A 60 27.10 -14.03 7.58
CA ASN A 60 25.86 -14.81 7.64
C ASN A 60 24.73 -14.18 8.48
N SER A 61 24.74 -12.88 8.69
CA SER A 61 23.61 -12.17 9.27
C SER A 61 22.61 -11.79 8.20
N ILE A 62 21.32 -11.79 8.57
CA ILE A 62 20.22 -11.34 7.71
C ILE A 62 19.66 -10.04 8.27
N ASP A 63 19.65 -9.00 7.46
CA ASP A 63 18.91 -7.79 7.77
C ASP A 63 17.43 -8.00 7.39
N ILE A 64 16.58 -8.11 8.41
CA ILE A 64 15.14 -8.35 8.22
C ILE A 64 14.49 -7.21 7.44
N GLU A 65 14.89 -5.98 7.67
CA GLU A 65 14.32 -4.83 6.98
C GLU A 65 14.64 -4.89 5.48
N GLU A 66 15.89 -5.22 5.11
CA GLU A 66 16.28 -5.42 3.71
C GLU A 66 15.50 -6.56 3.07
N VAL A 67 15.36 -7.71 3.77
CA VAL A 67 14.57 -8.86 3.29
C VAL A 67 13.11 -8.47 3.07
N THR A 68 12.49 -7.82 4.07
CA THR A 68 11.09 -7.42 3.98
C THR A 68 10.85 -6.45 2.83
N ASN A 69 11.76 -5.49 2.62
CA ASN A 69 11.68 -4.53 1.52
C ASN A 69 11.81 -5.22 0.15
N LYS A 70 12.72 -6.18 0.01
CA LYS A 70 12.86 -6.95 -1.24
C LYS A 70 11.64 -7.82 -1.52
N LEU A 71 11.10 -8.50 -0.51
CA LEU A 71 9.88 -9.29 -0.65
C LEU A 71 8.69 -8.42 -1.03
N ALA A 72 8.51 -7.26 -0.38
CA ALA A 72 7.48 -6.30 -0.72
C ALA A 72 7.61 -5.80 -2.17
N PHE A 73 8.84 -5.54 -2.63
CA PHE A 73 9.10 -5.15 -4.02
C PHE A 73 8.71 -6.26 -5.01
N LEU A 74 9.08 -7.51 -4.74
CA LEU A 74 8.73 -8.65 -5.60
C LEU A 74 7.23 -8.91 -5.63
N ASP A 75 6.55 -8.71 -4.50
CA ASP A 75 5.10 -8.83 -4.35
C ASP A 75 4.33 -7.58 -4.80
N ARG A 76 5.01 -6.62 -5.45
CA ARG A 76 4.45 -5.33 -5.89
C ARG A 76 3.70 -4.59 -4.78
N THR A 77 4.21 -4.66 -3.57
CA THR A 77 3.59 -4.10 -2.36
C THR A 77 4.27 -2.80 -1.95
N LEU A 78 3.46 -1.77 -1.67
CA LEU A 78 3.84 -0.49 -1.11
C LEU A 78 3.14 -0.29 0.25
N TYR A 79 3.82 0.36 1.18
CA TYR A 79 3.27 0.64 2.52
C TYR A 79 3.13 2.15 2.75
N LEU A 80 1.90 2.65 2.83
CA LEU A 80 1.57 4.02 3.20
C LEU A 80 1.23 4.06 4.71
N THR A 81 2.26 4.18 5.56
CA THR A 81 2.11 4.06 7.03
C THR A 81 2.33 5.36 7.78
N ASP A 82 2.86 6.38 7.13
CA ASP A 82 3.21 7.66 7.74
C ASP A 82 2.31 8.82 7.25
N VAL A 83 2.63 10.03 7.70
CA VAL A 83 2.05 11.27 7.18
C VAL A 83 2.44 11.42 5.71
N ILE A 84 1.43 11.69 4.87
CA ILE A 84 1.63 11.93 3.44
C ILE A 84 2.39 13.24 3.24
N GLN A 85 3.53 13.17 2.56
CA GLN A 85 4.39 14.31 2.24
C GLN A 85 4.77 14.29 0.75
N PRO A 86 5.23 15.42 0.17
CA PRO A 86 5.60 15.49 -1.24
C PRO A 86 6.62 14.43 -1.65
N GLU A 87 7.61 14.17 -0.79
CA GLU A 87 8.67 13.19 -1.05
C GLU A 87 8.11 11.75 -1.14
N SER A 88 7.20 11.39 -0.24
CA SER A 88 6.55 10.08 -0.30
C SER A 88 5.69 9.92 -1.55
N ALA A 89 4.96 10.98 -1.96
CA ALA A 89 4.12 10.93 -3.15
C ALA A 89 4.91 10.63 -4.43
N ILE A 90 6.09 11.23 -4.58
CA ILE A 90 7.00 10.96 -5.71
C ILE A 90 7.38 9.47 -5.71
N SER A 91 7.75 8.91 -4.56
CA SER A 91 8.15 7.50 -4.45
C SER A 91 7.02 6.55 -4.88
N TYR A 92 5.78 6.79 -4.46
CA TYR A 92 4.64 5.97 -4.88
C TYR A 92 4.38 6.08 -6.38
N ALA A 93 4.38 7.30 -6.92
CA ALA A 93 4.16 7.53 -8.35
C ALA A 93 5.24 6.86 -9.20
N ASP A 94 6.51 6.95 -8.80
CA ASP A 94 7.63 6.32 -9.50
C ASP A 94 7.54 4.79 -9.45
N MET A 95 7.16 4.20 -8.32
CA MET A 95 7.00 2.74 -8.21
C MET A 95 5.83 2.23 -9.05
N ILE A 96 4.68 2.90 -9.03
CA ILE A 96 3.54 2.55 -9.88
C ILE A 96 3.95 2.64 -11.36
N LYS A 97 4.64 3.71 -11.75
CA LYS A 97 5.17 3.88 -13.11
C LYS A 97 6.16 2.78 -13.48
N PHE A 98 7.06 2.42 -12.56
CA PHE A 98 8.06 1.37 -12.78
C PHE A 98 7.40 0.03 -13.14
N TRP A 99 6.43 -0.46 -12.35
CA TRP A 99 5.75 -1.73 -12.67
C TRP A 99 4.92 -1.66 -13.94
N ASN A 100 4.32 -0.50 -14.28
CA ASN A 100 3.67 -0.32 -15.57
C ASN A 100 4.65 -0.46 -16.74
N ILE A 101 5.88 0.08 -16.61
CA ILE A 101 6.93 -0.04 -17.63
C ILE A 101 7.40 -1.50 -17.74
N VAL A 102 7.60 -2.19 -16.63
CA VAL A 102 8.00 -3.61 -16.62
C VAL A 102 6.95 -4.45 -17.35
N ASP A 103 5.67 -4.30 -16.99
CA ASP A 103 4.58 -5.02 -17.64
C ASP A 103 4.45 -4.70 -19.14
N ASP A 104 4.68 -3.42 -19.53
CA ASP A 104 4.69 -3.03 -20.96
C ASP A 104 5.89 -3.62 -21.72
N ILE A 105 7.09 -3.73 -21.09
CA ILE A 105 8.29 -4.36 -21.69
C ILE A 105 8.10 -5.87 -21.85
N ASP A 106 7.51 -6.52 -20.86
CA ASP A 106 7.24 -7.95 -20.85
C ASP A 106 5.99 -8.31 -21.69
N GLU A 107 5.37 -7.31 -22.35
CA GLU A 107 4.17 -7.44 -23.19
C GLU A 107 2.99 -8.13 -22.48
N ILE A 108 2.87 -7.96 -21.13
CA ILE A 108 1.79 -8.58 -20.35
C ILE A 108 0.46 -7.87 -20.66
N PRO A 109 -0.58 -8.59 -21.12
CA PRO A 109 -1.91 -8.04 -21.30
C PRO A 109 -2.45 -7.43 -20.01
N VAL A 110 -3.18 -6.31 -20.08
CA VAL A 110 -3.65 -5.57 -18.91
C VAL A 110 -4.47 -6.45 -17.96
N GLU A 111 -5.27 -7.35 -18.49
CA GLU A 111 -6.11 -8.30 -17.76
C GLU A 111 -5.35 -9.42 -17.03
N GLU A 112 -4.06 -9.63 -17.39
CA GLU A 112 -3.19 -10.65 -16.82
C GLU A 112 -2.11 -10.05 -15.88
N ARG A 113 -2.08 -8.70 -15.75
CA ARG A 113 -1.08 -8.02 -14.92
C ARG A 113 -1.34 -8.25 -13.44
N GLU A 114 -0.29 -8.65 -12.73
CA GLU A 114 -0.32 -8.73 -11.27
C GLU A 114 -0.57 -7.35 -10.66
N PRO A 115 -1.51 -7.22 -9.71
CA PRO A 115 -1.86 -5.94 -9.13
C PRO A 115 -0.72 -5.37 -8.26
N ILE A 116 -0.59 -4.05 -8.30
CA ILE A 116 0.20 -3.30 -7.33
C ILE A 116 -0.67 -3.14 -6.08
N LYS A 117 -0.14 -3.50 -4.90
CA LYS A 117 -0.86 -3.41 -3.63
C LYS A 117 -0.35 -2.23 -2.80
N ILE A 118 -1.23 -1.36 -2.33
CA ILE A 118 -0.90 -0.26 -1.40
C ILE A 118 -1.57 -0.54 -0.06
N TYR A 119 -0.78 -0.97 0.92
CA TYR A 119 -1.22 -1.16 2.29
C TYR A 119 -1.22 0.17 3.04
N ILE A 120 -2.35 0.53 3.66
CA ILE A 120 -2.59 1.86 4.22
C ILE A 120 -2.82 1.78 5.74
N ASP A 121 -2.00 2.46 6.52
CA ASP A 121 -2.22 2.85 7.92
C ASP A 121 -1.71 4.27 8.14
N SER A 122 -2.42 5.27 7.64
CA SER A 122 -1.94 6.64 7.60
C SER A 122 -2.99 7.63 8.14
N PRO A 123 -2.55 8.67 8.86
CA PRO A 123 -3.41 9.76 9.29
C PRO A 123 -3.75 10.75 8.15
N GLY A 124 -3.19 10.56 6.95
CA GLY A 124 -3.28 11.51 5.86
C GLY A 124 -2.12 12.49 5.84
N GLY A 125 -2.28 13.65 5.23
CA GLY A 125 -1.22 14.65 5.13
C GLY A 125 -1.43 15.66 4.01
N ASP A 126 -0.36 16.01 3.31
CA ASP A 126 -0.34 17.04 2.27
C ASP A 126 -1.33 16.77 1.13
N LEU A 127 -2.08 17.79 0.74
CA LEU A 127 -3.12 17.66 -0.26
C LEU A 127 -2.57 17.47 -1.68
N ASP A 128 -1.48 18.14 -2.02
CA ASP A 128 -0.87 18.02 -3.36
C ASP A 128 -0.22 16.65 -3.53
N ALA A 129 0.44 16.17 -2.50
CA ALA A 129 0.96 14.82 -2.41
C ALA A 129 -0.15 13.76 -2.53
N THR A 130 -1.28 13.98 -1.84
CA THR A 130 -2.46 13.12 -1.93
C THR A 130 -2.98 13.02 -3.37
N PHE A 131 -3.16 14.15 -4.06
CA PHE A 131 -3.60 14.14 -5.46
C PHE A 131 -2.59 13.47 -6.39
N SER A 132 -1.29 13.66 -6.16
CA SER A 132 -0.25 13.01 -6.97
C SER A 132 -0.33 11.48 -6.91
N ILE A 133 -0.62 10.91 -5.72
CA ILE A 133 -0.80 9.46 -5.57
C ILE A 133 -2.12 9.00 -6.21
N ILE A 134 -3.22 9.75 -6.00
CA ILE A 134 -4.52 9.47 -6.63
C ILE A 134 -4.37 9.42 -8.16
N ASP A 135 -3.71 10.41 -8.75
CA ASP A 135 -3.51 10.48 -10.20
C ASP A 135 -2.61 9.34 -10.70
N ALA A 136 -1.56 8.98 -9.96
CA ALA A 136 -0.72 7.82 -10.30
C ALA A 136 -1.52 6.51 -10.33
N ILE A 137 -2.42 6.30 -9.35
CA ILE A 137 -3.33 5.16 -9.32
C ILE A 137 -4.28 5.22 -10.53
N ALA A 138 -4.94 6.35 -10.74
CA ALA A 138 -5.96 6.50 -11.79
C ALA A 138 -5.40 6.38 -13.21
N LEU A 139 -4.14 6.74 -13.43
CA LEU A 139 -3.45 6.67 -14.72
C LEU A 139 -2.71 5.34 -14.95
N SER A 140 -2.64 4.49 -13.94
CA SER A 140 -1.99 3.17 -14.04
C SER A 140 -2.80 2.23 -14.92
N LYS A 141 -2.16 1.60 -15.92
CA LYS A 141 -2.72 0.49 -16.68
C LYS A 141 -2.71 -0.80 -15.88
N THR A 142 -1.65 -1.00 -15.08
CA THR A 142 -1.55 -2.13 -14.15
C THR A 142 -2.52 -1.90 -12.99
N PRO A 143 -3.37 -2.88 -12.62
CA PRO A 143 -4.32 -2.71 -11.52
C PRO A 143 -3.61 -2.28 -10.23
N VAL A 144 -4.19 -1.31 -9.52
CA VAL A 144 -3.71 -0.89 -8.19
C VAL A 144 -4.80 -1.21 -7.18
N TRP A 145 -4.46 -2.04 -6.20
CA TRP A 145 -5.35 -2.39 -5.09
C TRP A 145 -4.94 -1.61 -3.85
N THR A 146 -5.92 -1.07 -3.14
CA THR A 146 -5.70 -0.40 -1.85
C THR A 146 -6.21 -1.27 -0.72
N VAL A 147 -5.40 -1.43 0.33
CA VAL A 147 -5.69 -2.30 1.47
C VAL A 147 -5.52 -1.50 2.76
N THR A 148 -6.61 -1.05 3.37
CA THR A 148 -6.53 -0.34 4.65
C THR A 148 -6.37 -1.35 5.78
N ILE A 149 -5.19 -1.36 6.42
CA ILE A 149 -4.85 -2.29 7.50
C ILE A 149 -5.12 -1.72 8.90
N GLY A 150 -5.08 -0.40 9.05
CA GLY A 150 -5.36 0.31 10.30
C GLY A 150 -6.19 1.54 10.03
N ARG A 151 -5.55 2.69 9.81
CA ARG A 151 -6.19 3.99 9.59
C ARG A 151 -6.14 4.39 8.12
N GLY A 152 -7.29 4.74 7.56
CA GLY A 152 -7.37 5.45 6.30
C GLY A 152 -7.98 6.84 6.54
N PHE A 153 -7.20 7.81 7.03
CA PHE A 153 -7.74 9.10 7.46
C PHE A 153 -7.36 10.23 6.51
N SER A 154 -8.28 11.20 6.31
CA SER A 154 -7.99 12.43 5.58
C SER A 154 -7.43 12.15 4.17
N GLY A 155 -6.23 12.61 3.83
CA GLY A 155 -5.56 12.30 2.55
C GLY A 155 -5.48 10.80 2.24
N ALA A 156 -5.22 9.96 3.26
CA ALA A 156 -5.17 8.51 3.10
C ALA A 156 -6.55 7.88 2.78
N PHE A 157 -7.64 8.48 3.26
CA PHE A 157 -9.00 8.10 2.85
C PHE A 157 -9.18 8.31 1.34
N PHE A 158 -8.76 9.48 0.81
CA PHE A 158 -8.92 9.77 -0.62
C PHE A 158 -8.05 8.89 -1.51
N ILE A 159 -6.84 8.54 -1.06
CA ILE A 159 -5.99 7.55 -1.74
C ILE A 159 -6.64 6.16 -1.69
N GLY A 160 -7.17 5.76 -0.53
CA GLY A 160 -7.82 4.47 -0.34
C GLY A 160 -8.98 4.24 -1.31
N ILE A 161 -9.82 5.25 -1.53
CA ILE A 161 -10.95 5.15 -2.47
C ILE A 161 -10.55 5.24 -3.95
N ALA A 162 -9.31 5.62 -4.27
CA ALA A 162 -8.81 5.67 -5.64
C ALA A 162 -8.44 4.29 -6.21
N GLY A 163 -8.23 3.28 -5.37
CA GLY A 163 -7.88 1.93 -5.80
C GLY A 163 -8.86 1.32 -6.80
N HIS A 164 -8.36 0.59 -7.78
CA HIS A 164 -9.18 -0.16 -8.74
C HIS A 164 -9.95 -1.29 -8.04
N LYS A 165 -9.40 -1.84 -6.97
CA LYS A 165 -10.07 -2.71 -6.00
C LYS A 165 -9.62 -2.27 -4.60
N ARG A 166 -10.54 -2.29 -3.65
CA ARG A 166 -10.36 -1.63 -2.36
C ARG A 166 -10.73 -2.59 -1.24
N PHE A 167 -9.78 -2.84 -0.35
CA PHE A 167 -9.92 -3.78 0.75
C PHE A 167 -9.73 -3.09 2.10
N GLY A 168 -10.27 -3.69 3.13
CA GLY A 168 -10.01 -3.30 4.52
C GLY A 168 -9.82 -4.49 5.42
N PHE A 169 -8.98 -4.35 6.44
CA PHE A 169 -8.90 -5.32 7.52
C PHE A 169 -10.15 -5.20 8.42
N PRO A 170 -10.53 -6.26 9.16
CA PRO A 170 -11.75 -6.25 9.98
C PRO A 170 -11.83 -5.11 11.00
N HIS A 171 -10.70 -4.63 11.50
CA HIS A 171 -10.63 -3.54 12.48
C HIS A 171 -10.10 -2.23 11.89
N SER A 172 -10.03 -2.11 10.55
CA SER A 172 -9.66 -0.86 9.91
C SER A 172 -10.69 0.22 10.16
N THR A 173 -10.22 1.46 10.23
CA THR A 173 -11.03 2.63 10.50
C THR A 173 -10.78 3.71 9.46
N TYR A 174 -11.80 4.52 9.20
CA TYR A 174 -11.74 5.53 8.15
C TYR A 174 -12.25 6.86 8.67
N LEU A 175 -11.61 7.92 8.23
CA LEU A 175 -12.04 9.28 8.53
C LEU A 175 -12.11 10.09 7.24
N PHE A 176 -13.31 10.53 6.91
CA PHE A 176 -13.56 11.54 5.90
C PHE A 176 -13.74 12.91 6.52
N HIS A 177 -12.98 13.90 6.04
CA HIS A 177 -13.15 15.34 6.30
C HIS A 177 -12.48 16.15 5.17
N GLU A 178 -12.87 17.42 5.02
CA GLU A 178 -12.24 18.31 4.02
C GLU A 178 -10.85 18.85 4.46
N GLY A 179 -10.42 18.51 5.70
CA GLY A 179 -9.13 18.91 6.23
C GLY A 179 -9.10 20.36 6.71
N CYS A 180 -7.88 20.87 6.93
CA CYS A 180 -7.60 22.24 7.28
C CYS A 180 -6.54 22.82 6.34
N ALA A 181 -6.53 24.13 6.18
CA ALA A 181 -5.53 24.84 5.41
C ALA A 181 -5.12 26.12 6.12
N GLU A 182 -3.84 26.42 6.03
CA GLU A 182 -3.31 27.71 6.45
C GLU A 182 -2.89 28.50 5.21
N ASN A 183 -3.21 29.78 5.18
CA ASN A 183 -2.80 30.69 4.10
C ASN A 183 -2.37 32.01 4.70
N GLY A 184 -1.37 32.64 4.10
CA GLY A 184 -0.84 33.91 4.55
C GLY A 184 -0.42 34.79 3.35
N GLY A 185 -0.08 36.05 3.64
CA GLY A 185 0.38 37.00 2.63
C GLY A 185 -0.42 38.31 2.66
N ASP A 186 -0.24 39.12 1.59
CA ASP A 186 -1.06 40.34 1.41
C ASP A 186 -2.54 39.96 1.13
N ALA A 187 -3.45 40.92 1.36
CA ALA A 187 -4.89 40.67 1.29
C ALA A 187 -5.35 40.06 -0.05
N HIS A 188 -4.76 40.48 -1.16
CA HIS A 188 -5.14 39.98 -2.49
C HIS A 188 -4.68 38.54 -2.70
N LYS A 189 -3.45 38.22 -2.33
CA LYS A 189 -2.90 36.83 -2.40
C LYS A 189 -3.64 35.90 -1.48
N PHE A 190 -3.99 36.35 -0.26
CA PHE A 190 -4.80 35.58 0.66
C PHE A 190 -6.15 35.19 0.04
N ILE A 191 -6.90 36.16 -0.51
CA ILE A 191 -8.20 35.91 -1.14
C ILE A 191 -8.06 34.98 -2.36
N GLN A 192 -7.02 35.15 -3.18
CA GLN A 192 -6.78 34.27 -4.32
C GLN A 192 -6.47 32.83 -3.86
N GLY A 193 -5.65 32.67 -2.81
CA GLY A 193 -5.33 31.37 -2.24
C GLY A 193 -6.57 30.65 -1.71
N VAL A 194 -7.45 31.35 -0.97
CA VAL A 194 -8.72 30.79 -0.51
C VAL A 194 -9.59 30.30 -1.66
N LYS A 195 -9.77 31.12 -2.71
CA LYS A 195 -10.55 30.71 -3.90
C LYS A 195 -9.96 29.50 -4.62
N PHE A 196 -8.64 29.41 -4.70
CA PHE A 196 -8.00 28.25 -5.29
C PHE A 196 -8.19 27.01 -4.43
N TYR A 197 -8.11 27.15 -3.10
CA TYR A 197 -8.37 26.05 -2.19
C TYR A 197 -9.82 25.54 -2.30
N GLU A 198 -10.81 26.42 -2.47
CA GLU A 198 -12.20 26.01 -2.74
C GLU A 198 -12.30 25.12 -3.99
N THR A 199 -11.54 25.42 -5.05
CA THR A 199 -11.48 24.57 -6.23
C THR A 199 -10.91 23.18 -5.91
N ARG A 200 -9.90 23.11 -5.05
CA ARG A 200 -9.30 21.83 -4.61
C ARG A 200 -10.29 20.99 -3.79
N LEU A 201 -11.08 21.62 -2.93
CA LEU A 201 -12.14 20.94 -2.18
C LEU A 201 -13.24 20.38 -3.11
N GLU A 202 -13.59 21.10 -4.18
CA GLU A 202 -14.54 20.57 -5.17
C GLU A 202 -13.96 19.34 -5.91
N MET A 203 -12.65 19.33 -6.24
CA MET A 203 -12.00 18.14 -6.81
C MET A 203 -12.06 16.93 -5.86
N LEU A 204 -11.84 17.12 -4.55
CA LEU A 204 -11.99 16.06 -3.55
C LEU A 204 -13.43 15.56 -3.45
N LYS A 205 -14.39 16.47 -3.54
CA LYS A 205 -15.82 16.12 -3.54
C LYS A 205 -16.16 15.27 -4.77
N GLU A 206 -15.78 15.71 -5.97
CA GLU A 206 -16.02 14.96 -7.20
C GLU A 206 -15.37 13.57 -7.14
N HIS A 207 -14.14 13.49 -6.64
CA HIS A 207 -13.44 12.22 -6.43
C HIS A 207 -14.22 11.31 -5.46
N THR A 208 -14.67 11.84 -4.33
CA THR A 208 -15.44 11.06 -3.33
C THR A 208 -16.75 10.55 -3.91
N LEU A 209 -17.53 11.42 -4.57
CA LEU A 209 -18.82 11.04 -5.15
C LEU A 209 -18.68 10.03 -6.29
N LYS A 210 -17.59 10.10 -7.05
CA LYS A 210 -17.30 9.17 -8.14
C LYS A 210 -16.93 7.77 -7.64
N HIS A 211 -16.18 7.68 -6.55
CA HIS A 211 -15.56 6.43 -6.09
C HIS A 211 -16.30 5.76 -4.94
N THR A 212 -17.32 6.40 -4.35
CA THR A 212 -18.06 5.87 -3.19
C THR A 212 -19.58 5.94 -3.40
N LYS A 213 -20.33 5.39 -2.44
CA LYS A 213 -21.77 5.55 -2.34
C LYS A 213 -22.17 6.72 -1.41
N ILE A 214 -21.24 7.57 -1.03
CA ILE A 214 -21.50 8.77 -0.25
C ILE A 214 -22.26 9.74 -1.15
N THR A 215 -23.49 10.11 -0.74
CA THR A 215 -24.33 11.05 -1.50
C THR A 215 -23.84 12.48 -1.31
N GLU A 216 -24.15 13.38 -2.26
CA GLU A 216 -23.81 14.80 -2.14
C GLU A 216 -24.39 15.44 -0.88
N GLU A 217 -25.60 15.02 -0.48
CA GLU A 217 -26.22 15.48 0.77
C GLU A 217 -25.40 15.08 1.98
N LYS A 218 -24.95 13.80 2.01
CA LYS A 218 -24.12 13.29 3.11
C LYS A 218 -22.74 13.95 3.11
N TYR A 219 -22.12 14.14 1.94
CA TYR A 219 -20.87 14.88 1.81
C TYR A 219 -21.01 16.29 2.40
N LYS A 220 -22.04 17.06 1.99
CA LYS A 220 -22.29 18.42 2.51
C LYS A 220 -22.55 18.46 4.01
N LYS A 221 -23.19 17.44 4.57
CA LYS A 221 -23.43 17.33 6.01
C LYS A 221 -22.11 17.15 6.78
N HIS A 222 -21.20 16.31 6.26
CA HIS A 222 -19.97 15.91 6.94
C HIS A 222 -18.72 16.70 6.51
N LYS A 223 -18.83 17.64 5.59
CA LYS A 223 -17.69 18.48 5.21
C LYS A 223 -17.17 19.37 6.35
N LYS A 224 -18.03 19.64 7.36
CA LYS A 224 -17.67 20.40 8.56
C LYS A 224 -17.51 19.53 9.80
N ASP A 225 -18.12 18.36 9.79
CA ASP A 225 -18.09 17.41 10.90
C ASP A 225 -17.43 16.11 10.39
N ASP A 226 -16.50 15.58 11.14
CA ASP A 226 -15.80 14.35 10.80
C ASP A 226 -16.77 13.18 10.61
N LEU A 227 -16.60 12.43 9.54
CA LEU A 227 -17.32 11.17 9.32
C LEU A 227 -16.38 10.00 9.64
N TRP A 228 -16.53 9.46 10.82
CA TRP A 228 -15.82 8.26 11.26
C TRP A 228 -16.56 7.01 10.83
N MET A 229 -15.83 6.01 10.35
CA MET A 229 -16.39 4.76 9.84
C MET A 229 -15.55 3.57 10.32
N THR A 230 -16.25 2.48 10.68
CA THR A 230 -15.65 1.13 10.82
C THR A 230 -15.51 0.48 9.43
N ALA A 231 -14.92 -0.71 9.36
CA ALA A 231 -14.83 -1.47 8.11
C ALA A 231 -16.23 -1.79 7.54
N GLU A 232 -17.21 -2.12 8.40
CA GLU A 232 -18.59 -2.38 7.98
C GLU A 232 -19.28 -1.12 7.44
N ASP A 233 -19.05 0.03 8.05
CA ASP A 233 -19.55 1.30 7.51
C ASP A 233 -18.88 1.63 6.18
N ALA A 234 -17.57 1.36 6.04
CA ALA A 234 -16.82 1.57 4.82
C ALA A 234 -17.38 0.73 3.64
N ILE A 235 -17.75 -0.54 3.85
CA ILE A 235 -18.50 -1.36 2.87
C ILE A 235 -19.84 -0.69 2.51
N LYS A 236 -20.59 -0.29 3.51
CA LYS A 236 -21.92 0.31 3.31
C LYS A 236 -21.86 1.61 2.51
N TYR A 237 -20.86 2.43 2.74
CA TYR A 237 -20.62 3.67 1.99
C TYR A 237 -19.83 3.45 0.69
N GLY A 238 -19.40 2.23 0.39
CA GLY A 238 -18.63 1.92 -0.81
C GLY A 238 -17.23 2.54 -0.79
N VAL A 239 -16.69 2.77 0.39
CA VAL A 239 -15.29 3.20 0.62
C VAL A 239 -14.35 2.05 0.32
N ILE A 240 -14.73 0.84 0.73
CA ILE A 240 -14.05 -0.41 0.37
C ILE A 240 -15.04 -1.37 -0.31
N ASP A 241 -14.52 -2.31 -1.06
CA ASP A 241 -15.30 -3.31 -1.78
C ASP A 241 -15.45 -4.59 -0.97
N GLU A 242 -14.44 -4.90 -0.10
CA GLU A 242 -14.39 -6.14 0.66
C GLU A 242 -13.62 -5.97 1.98
N ILE A 243 -14.07 -6.67 3.03
CA ILE A 243 -13.30 -6.88 4.28
C ILE A 243 -12.56 -8.19 4.14
N LEU A 244 -11.22 -8.14 4.26
CA LEU A 244 -10.38 -9.33 4.09
C LEU A 244 -10.58 -10.33 5.22
N THR A 245 -10.62 -11.62 4.86
CA THR A 245 -10.62 -12.76 5.78
C THR A 245 -9.27 -13.49 5.82
N GLU A 246 -8.39 -13.18 4.86
CA GLU A 246 -7.01 -13.66 4.76
C GLU A 246 -6.12 -12.55 4.21
N ILE A 247 -4.82 -12.68 4.36
CA ILE A 247 -3.84 -11.71 3.83
C ILE A 247 -3.65 -11.96 2.33
N LEU A 248 -3.61 -10.85 1.55
CA LEU A 248 -3.41 -10.89 0.09
C LEU A 248 -1.95 -11.16 -0.25
#